data_48aff3736fd9c6461cc550ea5165944a
#
_entry.id   48aff3736fd9c6461cc550ea5165944a
#
_cell.length_a   1.000
_cell.length_b   1.000
_cell.length_c   1.000
_cell.angle_alpha   90.00
_cell.angle_beta   90.00
_cell.angle_gamma   90.00
#
_symmetry.space_group_name_H-M   'P 1'
#
loop_
_entity.id
_entity.type
_entity.pdbx_description
1 polymer ?
#
loop_
_entity_poly.entity_id
_entity_poly.type
_entity_poly.pdbx_seq_one_letter_code
_entity_poly.pdbx_strand_id
1 'polypeptide(L)'
;MLAVWQAADDIDVYESGWTFDHFYPIFTDSTGPCLEGWTTLTALAQATTRLRLGTLVTGIHYRHPAVLANMAAALDIISNGRLELGIGAGWKDRKSVV
;
A
#
# COMPACT_ATOMS: atom_id res chain seq x y z
N MET A 1 10.89 8.34 4.72
CA MET A 1 9.85 7.89 3.78
C MET A 1 9.02 9.03 3.20
N LEU A 2 8.43 9.86 4.04
CA LEU A 2 7.61 11.00 3.55
C LEU A 2 8.40 11.92 2.63
N ALA A 3 9.64 12.26 2.99
CA ALA A 3 10.46 13.16 2.21
C ALA A 3 10.73 12.62 0.79
N VAL A 4 10.95 11.31 0.67
CA VAL A 4 11.20 10.67 -0.62
C VAL A 4 9.94 10.73 -1.50
N TRP A 5 8.79 10.44 -0.92
CA TRP A 5 7.52 10.48 -1.66
C TRP A 5 7.16 11.91 -2.08
N GLN A 6 7.40 12.89 -1.20
CA GLN A 6 7.15 14.29 -1.54
C GLN A 6 8.08 14.77 -2.65
N ALA A 7 9.34 14.37 -2.62
CA ALA A 7 10.29 14.68 -3.69
C ALA A 7 9.85 14.05 -5.02
N ALA A 8 9.44 12.79 -5.00
CA ALA A 8 8.93 12.10 -6.19
C ALA A 8 7.66 12.75 -6.73
N ASP A 9 6.80 13.25 -5.85
CA ASP A 9 5.57 13.93 -6.24
C ASP A 9 5.84 15.19 -7.06
N ASP A 10 7.00 15.83 -6.86
CA ASP A 10 7.41 17.03 -7.56
C ASP A 10 8.19 16.74 -8.85
N ILE A 11 8.48 15.49 -9.15
CA ILE A 11 9.27 15.08 -10.33
C ILE A 11 8.36 14.37 -11.33
N ASP A 12 8.12 14.97 -12.47
CA ASP A 12 7.11 14.55 -13.44
C ASP A 12 7.31 13.13 -13.97
N VAL A 13 8.55 12.64 -14.01
CA VAL A 13 8.83 11.31 -14.57
C VAL A 13 8.28 10.19 -13.68
N TYR A 14 8.09 10.45 -12.38
CA TYR A 14 7.50 9.46 -11.48
C TYR A 14 5.98 9.58 -11.51
N GLU A 15 5.31 8.50 -11.88
CA GLU A 15 3.85 8.49 -12.05
C GLU A 15 3.15 7.83 -10.86
N SER A 16 3.80 6.93 -10.16
CA SER A 16 3.18 6.16 -9.08
C SER A 16 4.19 5.79 -8.00
N GLY A 17 3.67 5.55 -6.81
CA GLY A 17 4.43 5.04 -5.68
C GLY A 17 3.68 3.86 -5.06
N TRP A 18 4.41 2.89 -4.53
CA TRP A 18 3.85 1.65 -4.04
C TRP A 18 4.43 1.25 -2.70
N THR A 19 3.60 0.63 -1.85
CA THR A 19 4.03 0.06 -0.57
C THR A 19 3.82 -1.45 -0.58
N PHE A 20 4.41 -2.15 0.41
CA PHE A 20 4.18 -3.58 0.60
C PHE A 20 3.05 -3.80 1.61
N ASP A 21 2.23 -4.81 1.38
CA ASP A 21 1.17 -5.21 2.30
C ASP A 21 1.59 -6.45 3.10
N HIS A 22 2.61 -6.29 3.93
CA HIS A 22 3.11 -7.33 4.82
C HIS A 22 3.05 -6.85 6.26
N PHE A 23 2.83 -7.78 7.18
CA PHE A 23 2.77 -7.45 8.61
C PHE A 23 4.13 -7.59 9.30
N TYR A 24 5.15 -8.06 8.56
CA TYR A 24 6.52 -8.18 9.05
C TYR A 24 7.49 -7.95 7.88
N PRO A 25 8.75 -7.54 8.18
CA PRO A 25 9.73 -7.28 7.12
C PRO A 25 10.03 -8.54 6.30
N ILE A 26 10.22 -8.37 4.98
CA ILE A 26 10.50 -9.50 4.08
C ILE A 26 11.98 -9.61 3.72
N PHE A 27 12.77 -8.56 3.90
CA PHE A 27 14.19 -8.52 3.55
C PHE A 27 15.11 -8.49 4.75
N THR A 28 14.56 -8.41 5.96
CA THR A 28 15.32 -8.34 7.21
C THR A 28 14.70 -9.30 8.22
N ASP A 29 15.10 -9.19 9.50
CA ASP A 29 14.53 -9.97 10.58
C ASP A 29 13.00 -9.80 10.61
N SER A 30 12.27 -10.90 10.50
CA SER A 30 10.81 -10.89 10.49
C SER A 30 10.18 -10.42 11.81
N THR A 31 10.98 -10.32 12.88
CA THR A 31 10.52 -9.74 14.15
C THR A 31 10.76 -8.25 14.24
N GLY A 32 11.41 -7.65 13.25
CA GLY A 32 11.70 -6.22 13.23
C GLY A 32 10.46 -5.37 12.91
N PRO A 33 10.58 -4.05 13.04
CA PRO A 33 9.47 -3.15 12.76
C PRO A 33 9.08 -3.18 11.28
N CYS A 34 7.77 -3.14 11.06
CA CYS A 34 7.19 -3.09 9.71
C CYS A 34 5.92 -2.26 9.77
N LEU A 35 5.92 -1.14 9.08
CA LEU A 35 4.74 -0.29 9.03
C LEU A 35 3.65 -0.96 8.19
N GLU A 36 2.42 -0.92 8.71
CA GLU A 36 1.28 -1.50 8.00
C GLU A 36 1.05 -0.74 6.69
N GLY A 37 0.89 -1.50 5.58
CA GLY A 37 0.94 -0.95 4.22
C GLY A 37 -0.16 0.04 3.93
N TRP A 38 -1.42 -0.27 4.25
CA TRP A 38 -2.55 0.61 3.94
C TRP A 38 -2.56 1.86 4.81
N THR A 39 -2.21 1.73 6.09
CA THR A 39 -2.11 2.89 6.98
C THR A 39 -1.00 3.84 6.51
N THR A 40 0.15 3.29 6.15
CA THR A 40 1.26 4.07 5.61
C THR A 40 0.86 4.74 4.30
N LEU A 41 0.18 4.01 3.42
CA LEU A 41 -0.27 4.53 2.13
C LEU A 41 -1.21 5.72 2.31
N THR A 42 -2.10 5.65 3.30
CA THR A 42 -3.02 6.76 3.60
C THR A 42 -2.27 8.01 4.02
N ALA A 43 -1.25 7.88 4.86
CA ALA A 43 -0.42 9.00 5.26
C ALA A 43 0.33 9.60 4.06
N LEU A 44 0.85 8.75 3.18
CA LEU A 44 1.54 9.19 1.98
C LEU A 44 0.58 9.87 0.99
N ALA A 45 -0.66 9.42 0.92
CA ALA A 45 -1.69 10.04 0.10
C ALA A 45 -1.96 11.48 0.54
N GLN A 46 -1.96 11.74 1.85
CA GLN A 46 -2.13 13.10 2.37
C GLN A 46 -0.90 13.98 2.18
N ALA A 47 0.28 13.38 2.07
CA ALA A 47 1.53 14.11 1.90
C ALA A 47 1.86 14.41 0.43
N THR A 48 1.10 13.86 -0.50
CA THR A 48 1.33 14.02 -1.95
C THR A 48 0.06 14.51 -2.62
N THR A 49 0.18 15.01 -3.86
CA THR A 49 -0.98 15.53 -4.60
C THR A 49 -1.16 14.92 -5.98
N ARG A 50 -0.11 14.41 -6.60
CA ARG A 50 -0.12 13.99 -7.99
C ARG A 50 0.10 12.50 -8.19
N LEU A 51 1.00 11.89 -7.44
CA LEU A 51 1.37 10.49 -7.63
C LEU A 51 0.16 9.56 -7.44
N ARG A 52 0.01 8.64 -8.36
CA ARG A 52 -0.86 7.51 -8.14
C ARG A 52 -0.20 6.58 -7.11
N LEU A 53 -1.02 5.92 -6.29
CA LEU A 53 -0.45 5.18 -5.16
C LEU A 53 -1.25 3.90 -4.89
N GLY A 54 -0.55 2.91 -4.40
CA GLY A 54 -1.16 1.62 -4.12
C GLY A 54 -0.25 0.70 -3.33
N THR A 55 -0.74 -0.49 -3.04
CA THR A 55 0.09 -1.55 -2.50
C THR A 55 0.49 -2.50 -3.63
N LEU A 56 1.67 -3.01 -3.58
CA LEU A 56 2.16 -3.97 -4.55
C LEU A 56 2.59 -5.23 -3.78
N VAL A 57 1.70 -6.14 -3.56
CA VAL A 57 0.27 -6.06 -3.81
C VAL A 57 -0.49 -6.23 -2.49
N THR A 58 -1.84 -6.01 -2.50
CA THR A 58 -2.67 -6.25 -1.32
C THR A 58 -2.88 -7.75 -1.14
N GLY A 59 -2.56 -8.26 0.05
CA GLY A 59 -2.79 -9.66 0.38
C GLY A 59 -4.28 -9.92 0.63
N ILE A 60 -4.89 -10.75 -0.21
CA ILE A 60 -6.33 -11.03 -0.08
C ILE A 60 -6.66 -11.85 1.16
N HIS A 61 -5.68 -12.51 1.75
CA HIS A 61 -5.85 -13.36 2.94
C HIS A 61 -5.74 -12.59 4.25
N TYR A 62 -5.35 -11.32 4.23
CA TYR A 62 -5.12 -10.55 5.45
C TYR A 62 -6.39 -9.95 6.03
N ARG A 63 -7.43 -9.78 5.22
CA ARG A 63 -8.64 -9.11 5.68
C ARG A 63 -9.87 -9.55 4.88
N HIS A 64 -11.06 -9.36 5.47
CA HIS A 64 -12.30 -9.68 4.79
C HIS A 64 -12.46 -8.81 3.53
N PRO A 65 -12.96 -9.38 2.41
CA PRO A 65 -13.09 -8.60 1.16
C PRO A 65 -13.95 -7.34 1.29
N ALA A 66 -14.99 -7.36 2.11
CA ALA A 66 -15.81 -6.17 2.33
C ALA A 66 -15.04 -5.07 3.03
N VAL A 67 -14.16 -5.43 3.98
CA VAL A 67 -13.28 -4.47 4.65
C VAL A 67 -12.31 -3.87 3.65
N LEU A 68 -11.69 -4.70 2.83
CA LEU A 68 -10.78 -4.23 1.80
C LEU A 68 -11.46 -3.28 0.82
N ALA A 69 -12.65 -3.62 0.36
CA ALA A 69 -13.42 -2.77 -0.55
C ALA A 69 -13.70 -1.40 0.07
N ASN A 70 -14.07 -1.37 1.35
CA ASN A 70 -14.30 -0.12 2.07
C ASN A 70 -13.03 0.70 2.25
N MET A 71 -11.92 0.04 2.56
CA MET A 71 -10.61 0.70 2.67
C MET A 71 -10.20 1.33 1.33
N ALA A 72 -10.37 0.58 0.25
CA ALA A 72 -10.01 1.06 -1.09
C ALA A 72 -10.88 2.27 -1.48
N ALA A 73 -12.17 2.20 -1.24
CA ALA A 73 -13.08 3.32 -1.53
C ALA A 73 -12.71 4.55 -0.71
N ALA A 74 -12.42 4.38 0.58
CA ALA A 74 -12.03 5.48 1.45
C ALA A 74 -10.72 6.12 0.98
N LEU A 75 -9.72 5.31 0.66
CA LEU A 75 -8.43 5.83 0.23
C LEU A 75 -8.52 6.51 -1.14
N ASP A 76 -9.35 6.01 -2.03
CA ASP A 76 -9.56 6.64 -3.32
C ASP A 76 -10.16 8.05 -3.15
N ILE A 77 -11.11 8.20 -2.23
CA ILE A 77 -11.67 9.53 -1.90
C ILE A 77 -10.60 10.42 -1.25
N ILE A 78 -9.88 9.91 -0.26
CA ILE A 78 -8.84 10.66 0.45
C ILE A 78 -7.75 11.13 -0.51
N SER A 79 -7.37 10.29 -1.45
CA SER A 79 -6.32 10.59 -2.43
C SER A 79 -6.82 11.36 -3.65
N ASN A 80 -8.10 11.67 -3.69
CA ASN A 80 -8.71 12.38 -4.81
C ASN A 80 -8.59 11.60 -6.13
N GLY A 81 -8.89 10.29 -6.07
CA GLY A 81 -8.95 9.44 -7.24
C GLY A 81 -7.61 8.89 -7.72
N ARG A 82 -6.59 8.85 -6.84
CA ARG A 82 -5.24 8.40 -7.24
C ARG A 82 -4.91 6.96 -6.84
N LEU A 83 -5.87 6.22 -6.26
CA LEU A 83 -5.61 4.85 -5.83
C LEU A 83 -5.49 3.90 -7.02
N GLU A 84 -4.46 3.05 -6.96
CA GLU A 84 -4.33 1.86 -7.79
C GLU A 84 -4.44 0.64 -6.89
N LEU A 85 -5.30 -0.32 -7.24
CA LEU A 85 -5.53 -1.50 -6.42
C LEU A 85 -4.85 -2.73 -7.03
N GLY A 86 -3.76 -3.16 -6.41
CA GLY A 86 -3.12 -4.42 -6.75
C GLY A 86 -3.44 -5.47 -5.70
N ILE A 87 -3.82 -6.67 -6.11
CA ILE A 87 -4.17 -7.75 -5.20
C ILE A 87 -3.37 -9.01 -5.51
N GLY A 88 -3.09 -9.80 -4.47
CA GLY A 88 -2.37 -11.05 -4.60
C GLY A 88 -2.79 -12.05 -3.53
N ALA A 89 -2.49 -13.32 -3.77
CA ALA A 89 -2.88 -14.41 -2.87
C ALA A 89 -1.98 -14.54 -1.62
N GLY A 90 -0.90 -13.76 -1.56
CA GLY A 90 0.11 -13.92 -0.50
C GLY A 90 1.13 -15.00 -0.85
N TRP A 91 2.29 -14.97 -0.20
CA TRP A 91 3.36 -15.90 -0.54
C TRP A 91 4.01 -16.56 0.68
N LYS A 92 3.83 -16.01 1.85
CA LYS A 92 4.40 -16.59 3.09
C LYS A 92 3.42 -17.43 3.89
N ASP A 93 2.15 -17.40 3.55
CA ASP A 93 1.11 -18.16 4.20
C ASP A 93 0.73 -19.36 3.33
N ARG A 94 1.08 -20.57 3.79
CA ARG A 94 0.79 -21.80 3.05
C ARG A 94 -0.70 -22.03 2.87
N LYS A 95 -1.52 -21.55 3.79
CA LYS A 95 -2.97 -21.75 3.73
C LYS A 95 -3.64 -20.93 2.65
N SER A 96 -3.00 -19.88 2.20
CA SER A 96 -3.54 -19.04 1.14
C SER A 96 -3.43 -19.69 -0.24
N VAL A 97 -2.73 -20.81 -0.37
CA VAL A 97 -2.45 -21.46 -1.64
C VAL A 97 -3.47 -22.55 -1.98
N VAL A 98 -4.41 -22.77 -1.16
CA VAL A 98 -5.40 -23.86 -1.33
C VAL A 98 -6.34 -23.60 -2.50
#